data_c676dfe81f59b93d4db2737546c7f263
#
_entry.id   c676dfe81f59b93d4db2737546c7f263
#
_cell.length_a   1.000
_cell.length_b   1.000
_cell.length_c   1.000
_cell.angle_alpha   90.00
_cell.angle_beta   90.00
_cell.angle_gamma   90.00
#
_symmetry.space_group_name_H-M   'P 1'
#
loop_
_entity.id
_entity.type
_entity.pdbx_description
1 polymer ?
#
loop_
_entity_poly.entity_id
_entity_poly.type
_entity_poly.pdbx_seq_one_letter_code
_entity_poly.pdbx_strand_id
1 'polypeptide(L)'
;MKKPVDHDPILERLLAGTPARVLDGFSGNDPDVREAIAADLEALSLLGLTLDPVPPPASLRERVAAAVEATPPSTRRAALLVVDMLRDHLTPGAPLEVPRARDIVPAVKRRVDEAHAAGEPVVYLVDHHEPGDPELLAWPAHNTRAPLDDLWPEFVPEARDKVVTHRSYSGFFETSLHDTLRALDVNTLVVTGCITEIHVFATATDALQRGYRVEVPRDCQAGSAELAEHVVLATLTAMAPTMPLG
;
A
#
# COMPACT_ATOMS: atom_id res chain seq x y z
N MET A 1 7.02 33.39 -38.21
CA MET A 1 7.24 31.94 -38.49
C MET A 1 7.82 31.34 -37.23
N LYS A 2 7.01 30.57 -36.46
CA LYS A 2 7.51 29.80 -35.30
C LYS A 2 8.43 28.69 -35.84
N LYS A 3 9.60 28.51 -35.19
CA LYS A 3 10.46 27.35 -35.50
C LYS A 3 9.72 26.08 -35.08
N PRO A 4 9.72 25.01 -35.87
CA PRO A 4 9.19 23.75 -35.40
C PRO A 4 9.96 23.28 -34.16
N VAL A 5 9.23 22.87 -33.16
CA VAL A 5 9.80 22.22 -31.96
C VAL A 5 10.25 20.84 -32.42
N ASP A 6 11.50 20.50 -32.18
CA ASP A 6 12.07 19.21 -32.55
C ASP A 6 11.57 18.17 -31.50
N HIS A 7 10.59 17.37 -31.88
CA HIS A 7 9.91 16.38 -31.04
C HIS A 7 10.56 15.00 -31.04
N ASP A 8 11.48 14.75 -31.99
CA ASP A 8 12.08 13.43 -32.18
C ASP A 8 12.65 12.81 -30.90
N PRO A 9 13.42 13.56 -30.05
CA PRO A 9 13.97 12.97 -28.83
C PRO A 9 12.94 12.61 -27.77
N ILE A 10 11.78 13.28 -27.77
CA ILE A 10 10.69 13.01 -26.81
C ILE A 10 9.93 11.76 -27.21
N LEU A 11 9.59 11.67 -28.50
CA LEU A 11 8.88 10.53 -29.05
C LEU A 11 9.70 9.25 -28.93
N GLU A 12 11.01 9.29 -29.24
CA GLU A 12 11.91 8.15 -29.06
C GLU A 12 11.99 7.68 -27.60
N ARG A 13 12.00 8.59 -26.64
CA ARG A 13 12.01 8.25 -25.20
C ARG A 13 10.68 7.67 -24.72
N LEU A 14 9.54 8.16 -25.22
CA LEU A 14 8.22 7.61 -24.93
C LEU A 14 8.06 6.19 -25.50
N LEU A 15 8.51 5.97 -26.71
CA LEU A 15 8.49 4.65 -27.37
C LEU A 15 9.46 3.65 -26.73
N ALA A 16 10.54 4.13 -26.09
CA ALA A 16 11.48 3.31 -25.33
C ALA A 16 10.96 2.87 -23.95
N GLY A 17 9.72 3.20 -23.58
CA GLY A 17 9.07 2.71 -22.36
C GLY A 17 9.55 3.34 -21.05
N THR A 18 10.10 4.57 -21.07
CA THR A 18 10.54 5.32 -19.90
C THR A 18 9.76 6.63 -19.71
N PRO A 19 8.45 6.59 -19.40
CA PRO A 19 7.64 7.82 -19.35
C PRO A 19 8.05 8.77 -18.22
N ALA A 20 8.57 8.28 -17.10
CA ALA A 20 8.91 9.11 -15.95
C ALA A 20 10.16 10.00 -16.16
N ARG A 21 11.09 9.62 -17.07
CA ARG A 21 12.32 10.38 -17.31
C ARG A 21 12.23 11.41 -18.45
N VAL A 22 11.11 11.44 -19.15
CA VAL A 22 10.91 12.39 -20.26
C VAL A 22 10.75 13.81 -19.75
N LEU A 23 10.24 13.98 -18.54
CA LEU A 23 9.98 15.30 -17.94
C LEU A 23 11.13 15.87 -17.10
N ASP A 24 12.12 15.05 -16.74
CA ASP A 24 13.23 15.45 -15.84
C ASP A 24 14.24 16.43 -16.48
N GLY A 25 14.09 16.79 -17.74
CA GLY A 25 14.97 17.74 -18.45
C GLY A 25 14.28 19.02 -18.89
N PHE A 26 12.97 19.15 -18.64
CA PHE A 26 12.22 20.34 -19.04
C PHE A 26 11.98 21.26 -17.84
N SER A 27 12.48 22.48 -17.89
CA SER A 27 12.05 23.55 -17.00
C SER A 27 10.56 23.81 -17.30
N GLY A 28 9.68 23.26 -16.50
CA GLY A 28 8.27 23.00 -16.75
C GLY A 28 7.32 24.18 -16.96
N ASN A 29 7.80 25.33 -17.44
CA ASN A 29 7.01 26.55 -17.61
C ASN A 29 7.00 27.13 -19.04
N ASP A 30 7.53 26.42 -20.04
CA ASP A 30 7.41 26.86 -21.43
C ASP A 30 6.05 26.43 -21.99
N PRO A 31 5.12 27.36 -22.28
CA PRO A 31 3.79 27.03 -22.77
C PRO A 31 3.79 26.35 -24.15
N ASP A 32 4.78 26.70 -25.01
CA ASP A 32 4.89 26.11 -26.36
C ASP A 32 5.31 24.63 -26.27
N VAL A 33 6.15 24.26 -25.31
CA VAL A 33 6.55 22.86 -25.06
C VAL A 33 5.39 22.04 -24.46
N ARG A 34 4.59 22.63 -23.58
CA ARG A 34 3.42 21.96 -23.00
C ARG A 34 2.35 21.67 -24.06
N GLU A 35 2.08 22.63 -24.94
CA GLU A 35 1.12 22.48 -26.03
C GLU A 35 1.57 21.37 -27.00
N ALA A 36 2.86 21.31 -27.31
CA ALA A 36 3.44 20.27 -28.16
C ALA A 36 3.34 18.87 -27.53
N ILE A 37 3.69 18.72 -26.24
CA ILE A 37 3.55 17.44 -25.51
C ILE A 37 2.08 17.01 -25.45
N ALA A 38 1.15 17.93 -25.23
CA ALA A 38 -0.27 17.62 -25.21
C ALA A 38 -0.77 17.10 -26.57
N ALA A 39 -0.33 17.71 -27.66
CA ALA A 39 -0.66 17.29 -29.02
C ALA A 39 -0.11 15.89 -29.35
N ASP A 40 1.13 15.59 -28.91
CA ASP A 40 1.73 14.28 -29.11
C ASP A 40 1.04 13.18 -28.29
N LEU A 41 0.64 13.48 -27.04
CA LEU A 41 -0.13 12.57 -26.20
C LEU A 41 -1.52 12.30 -26.77
N GLU A 42 -2.17 13.31 -27.36
CA GLU A 42 -3.46 13.15 -28.04
C GLU A 42 -3.31 12.27 -29.30
N ALA A 43 -2.26 12.49 -30.09
CA ALA A 43 -1.94 11.67 -31.25
C ALA A 43 -1.67 10.21 -30.90
N LEU A 44 -0.91 9.95 -29.82
CA LEU A 44 -0.65 8.60 -29.31
C LEU A 44 -1.92 7.92 -28.80
N SER A 45 -2.80 8.67 -28.13
CA SER A 45 -4.09 8.16 -27.66
C SER A 45 -5.00 7.78 -28.83
N LEU A 46 -5.04 8.61 -29.88
CA LEU A 46 -5.79 8.33 -31.11
C LEU A 46 -5.21 7.12 -31.85
N LEU A 47 -3.88 6.97 -31.90
CA LEU A 47 -3.23 5.81 -32.49
C LEU A 47 -3.61 4.51 -31.77
N GLY A 48 -3.62 4.54 -30.43
CA GLY A 48 -4.07 3.41 -29.62
C GLY A 48 -5.52 3.00 -29.87
N LEU A 49 -6.39 3.96 -30.18
CA LEU A 49 -7.79 3.70 -30.52
C LEU A 49 -8.00 3.17 -31.96
N THR A 50 -7.03 3.38 -32.85
CA THR A 50 -7.09 2.92 -34.24
C THR A 50 -6.48 1.54 -34.46
N LEU A 51 -5.76 1.01 -33.48
CA LEU A 51 -5.21 -0.34 -33.54
C LEU A 51 -6.29 -1.34 -33.14
N ASP A 52 -6.66 -2.22 -34.05
CA ASP A 52 -7.51 -3.35 -33.68
C ASP A 52 -6.82 -4.21 -32.61
N PRO A 53 -7.50 -4.48 -31.50
CA PRO A 53 -6.91 -5.32 -30.45
C PRO A 53 -6.61 -6.70 -31.03
N VAL A 54 -5.33 -7.08 -31.05
CA VAL A 54 -4.91 -8.41 -31.47
C VAL A 54 -5.33 -9.38 -30.37
N PRO A 55 -6.32 -10.26 -30.60
CA PRO A 55 -6.73 -11.20 -29.57
C PRO A 55 -5.58 -12.17 -29.28
N PRO A 56 -5.37 -12.53 -28.00
CA PRO A 56 -4.36 -13.52 -27.66
C PRO A 56 -4.66 -14.85 -28.37
N PRO A 57 -3.62 -15.64 -28.71
CA PRO A 57 -3.81 -16.95 -29.32
C PRO A 57 -4.78 -17.81 -28.49
N ALA A 58 -5.66 -18.56 -29.15
CA ALA A 58 -6.63 -19.43 -28.46
C ALA A 58 -5.93 -20.40 -27.49
N SER A 59 -4.76 -20.92 -27.88
CA SER A 59 -3.92 -21.76 -27.00
C SER A 59 -3.46 -21.06 -25.70
N LEU A 60 -3.27 -19.75 -25.70
CA LEU A 60 -2.94 -19.02 -24.49
C LEU A 60 -4.15 -18.94 -23.56
N ARG A 61 -5.34 -18.68 -24.09
CA ARG A 61 -6.60 -18.66 -23.31
C ARG A 61 -6.87 -20.02 -22.66
N GLU A 62 -6.73 -21.10 -23.42
CA GLU A 62 -6.90 -22.46 -22.94
C GLU A 62 -5.88 -22.80 -21.83
N ARG A 63 -4.63 -22.43 -22.02
CA ARG A 63 -3.57 -22.64 -21.01
C ARG A 63 -3.82 -21.85 -19.73
N VAL A 64 -4.26 -20.60 -19.84
CA VAL A 64 -4.61 -19.78 -18.68
C VAL A 64 -5.84 -20.35 -17.98
N ALA A 65 -6.88 -20.71 -18.71
CA ALA A 65 -8.08 -21.33 -18.14
C ALA A 65 -7.72 -22.64 -17.41
N ALA A 66 -6.96 -23.53 -18.05
CA ALA A 66 -6.53 -24.78 -17.45
C ALA A 66 -5.63 -24.55 -16.21
N ALA A 67 -4.76 -23.54 -16.21
CA ALA A 67 -3.96 -23.21 -15.05
C ALA A 67 -4.79 -22.67 -13.89
N VAL A 68 -5.81 -21.85 -14.19
CA VAL A 68 -6.75 -21.35 -13.18
C VAL A 68 -7.59 -22.47 -12.59
N GLU A 69 -8.09 -23.40 -13.44
CA GLU A 69 -8.87 -24.57 -12.98
C GLU A 69 -8.01 -25.58 -12.21
N ALA A 70 -6.74 -25.74 -12.58
CA ALA A 70 -5.82 -26.67 -11.92
C ALA A 70 -5.28 -26.13 -10.58
N THR A 71 -5.41 -24.84 -10.32
CA THR A 71 -4.99 -24.25 -9.05
C THR A 71 -6.15 -24.40 -8.05
N PRO A 72 -6.06 -25.32 -7.07
CA PRO A 72 -7.10 -25.43 -6.06
C PRO A 72 -7.23 -24.08 -5.35
N PRO A 73 -8.45 -23.63 -5.02
CA PRO A 73 -8.61 -22.43 -4.23
C PRO A 73 -7.82 -22.61 -2.93
N SER A 74 -6.77 -21.82 -2.77
CA SER A 74 -5.97 -21.90 -1.55
C SER A 74 -6.90 -21.58 -0.38
N THR A 75 -6.96 -22.50 0.60
CA THR A 75 -7.73 -22.27 1.82
C THR A 75 -7.29 -20.95 2.43
N ARG A 76 -8.25 -20.09 2.77
CA ARG A 76 -7.95 -18.81 3.44
C ARG A 76 -7.30 -19.12 4.79
N ARG A 77 -6.07 -18.68 4.96
CA ARG A 77 -5.34 -18.71 6.22
C ARG A 77 -4.94 -17.27 6.54
N ALA A 78 -5.79 -16.62 7.32
CA ALA A 78 -5.66 -15.20 7.57
C ALA A 78 -4.82 -14.88 8.81
N ALA A 79 -4.21 -13.69 8.79
CA ALA A 79 -3.71 -13.01 9.96
C ALA A 79 -4.28 -11.58 9.99
N LEU A 80 -4.57 -11.09 11.19
CA LEU A 80 -4.91 -9.70 11.43
C LEU A 80 -3.63 -8.90 11.65
N LEU A 81 -3.44 -7.84 10.87
CA LEU A 81 -2.42 -6.82 11.11
C LEU A 81 -3.08 -5.61 11.78
N VAL A 82 -2.59 -5.23 12.95
CA VAL A 82 -2.97 -4.02 13.69
C VAL A 82 -1.84 -3.02 13.51
N VAL A 83 -2.05 -2.06 12.61
CA VAL A 83 -1.01 -1.11 12.18
C VAL A 83 -1.12 0.16 13.01
N ASP A 84 -0.08 0.48 13.73
CA ASP A 84 0.19 1.76 14.40
C ASP A 84 -0.97 2.34 15.22
N MET A 85 -1.70 1.48 15.92
CA MET A 85 -2.66 1.92 16.92
C MET A 85 -1.91 2.37 18.19
N LEU A 86 -1.18 3.48 18.04
CA LEU A 86 -0.17 3.97 18.98
C LEU A 86 -0.64 5.21 19.74
N ARG A 87 -0.03 5.45 20.90
CA ARG A 87 -0.27 6.68 21.70
C ARG A 87 0.07 7.94 20.91
N ASP A 88 1.07 7.89 20.06
CA ASP A 88 1.47 9.03 19.23
C ASP A 88 0.37 9.48 18.27
N HIS A 89 -0.41 8.51 17.74
CA HIS A 89 -1.50 8.78 16.80
C HIS A 89 -2.85 9.00 17.49
N LEU A 90 -3.06 8.43 18.67
CA LEU A 90 -4.37 8.42 19.33
C LEU A 90 -4.48 9.41 20.50
N THR A 91 -3.37 9.92 21.06
CA THR A 91 -3.43 10.89 22.16
C THR A 91 -3.86 12.26 21.65
N PRO A 92 -4.92 12.87 22.21
CA PRO A 92 -5.33 14.21 21.85
C PRO A 92 -4.20 15.23 22.04
N GLY A 93 -3.93 16.02 21.00
CA GLY A 93 -2.89 17.04 21.01
C GLY A 93 -1.46 16.51 20.83
N ALA A 94 -1.27 15.22 20.59
CA ALA A 94 0.04 14.68 20.22
C ALA A 94 0.50 15.23 18.85
N PRO A 95 1.80 15.44 18.62
CA PRO A 95 2.31 16.00 17.36
C PRO A 95 1.95 15.20 16.11
N LEU A 96 1.74 13.90 16.25
CA LEU A 96 1.35 13.00 15.16
C LEU A 96 -0.10 12.52 15.29
N GLU A 97 -0.92 13.27 16.01
CA GLU A 97 -2.32 12.90 16.23
C GLU A 97 -3.08 12.68 14.92
N VAL A 98 -3.77 11.55 14.85
CA VAL A 98 -4.78 11.23 13.84
C VAL A 98 -6.15 11.21 14.54
N PRO A 99 -6.90 12.32 14.58
CA PRO A 99 -8.11 12.42 15.42
C PRO A 99 -9.11 11.29 15.19
N ARG A 100 -9.27 10.84 13.93
CA ARG A 100 -10.18 9.76 13.53
C ARG A 100 -9.70 8.37 13.98
N ALA A 101 -8.43 8.20 14.37
CA ALA A 101 -7.93 6.91 14.83
C ALA A 101 -8.61 6.43 16.12
N ARG A 102 -9.10 7.35 16.96
CA ARG A 102 -9.90 6.99 18.14
C ARG A 102 -11.27 6.40 17.79
N ASP A 103 -11.85 6.85 16.69
CA ASP A 103 -13.19 6.41 16.26
C ASP A 103 -13.18 4.94 15.81
N ILE A 104 -12.05 4.45 15.31
CA ILE A 104 -11.89 3.08 14.83
C ILE A 104 -11.48 2.08 15.93
N VAL A 105 -11.05 2.54 17.12
CA VAL A 105 -10.63 1.68 18.23
C VAL A 105 -11.64 0.55 18.52
N PRO A 106 -12.95 0.81 18.64
CA PRO A 106 -13.92 -0.27 18.92
C PRO A 106 -14.00 -1.29 17.78
N ALA A 107 -13.88 -0.85 16.52
CA ALA A 107 -13.95 -1.73 15.35
C ALA A 107 -12.68 -2.60 15.25
N VAL A 108 -11.49 -2.01 15.40
CA VAL A 108 -10.23 -2.76 15.40
C VAL A 108 -10.17 -3.74 16.58
N LYS A 109 -10.59 -3.32 17.79
CA LYS A 109 -10.65 -4.22 18.96
C LYS A 109 -11.56 -5.41 18.73
N ARG A 110 -12.74 -5.18 18.14
CA ARG A 110 -13.65 -6.28 17.75
C ARG A 110 -12.96 -7.27 16.80
N ARG A 111 -12.20 -6.77 15.80
CA ARG A 111 -11.44 -7.65 14.88
C ARG A 111 -10.36 -8.46 15.58
N VAL A 112 -9.69 -7.87 16.56
CA VAL A 112 -8.72 -8.59 17.40
C VAL A 112 -9.41 -9.72 18.16
N ASP A 113 -10.55 -9.44 18.80
CA ASP A 113 -11.31 -10.44 19.56
C ASP A 113 -11.85 -11.56 18.67
N GLU A 114 -12.34 -11.23 17.46
CA GLU A 114 -12.79 -12.18 16.44
C GLU A 114 -11.64 -13.07 15.97
N ALA A 115 -10.46 -12.51 15.66
CA ALA A 115 -9.28 -13.25 15.25
C ALA A 115 -8.82 -14.21 16.37
N HIS A 116 -8.78 -13.74 17.61
CA HIS A 116 -8.47 -14.58 18.77
C HIS A 116 -9.45 -15.72 18.94
N ALA A 117 -10.74 -15.47 18.81
CA ALA A 117 -11.79 -16.50 18.90
C ALA A 117 -11.70 -17.53 17.76
N ALA A 118 -11.30 -17.11 16.56
CA ALA A 118 -11.09 -17.97 15.40
C ALA A 118 -9.74 -18.71 15.43
N GLY A 119 -8.84 -18.38 16.34
CA GLY A 119 -7.48 -18.91 16.37
C GLY A 119 -6.58 -18.35 15.25
N GLU A 120 -6.98 -17.25 14.62
CA GLU A 120 -6.18 -16.55 13.62
C GLU A 120 -5.05 -15.76 14.30
N PRO A 121 -3.85 -15.73 13.72
CA PRO A 121 -2.75 -14.92 14.23
C PRO A 121 -3.07 -13.42 14.24
N VAL A 122 -2.67 -12.73 15.31
CA VAL A 122 -2.67 -11.28 15.38
C VAL A 122 -1.22 -10.79 15.41
N VAL A 123 -0.92 -9.80 14.56
CA VAL A 123 0.39 -9.17 14.47
C VAL A 123 0.21 -7.66 14.63
N TYR A 124 0.82 -7.12 15.66
CA TYR A 124 0.90 -5.69 15.90
C TYR A 124 2.11 -5.14 15.16
N LEU A 125 1.90 -4.19 14.28
CA LEU A 125 2.95 -3.39 13.67
C LEU A 125 3.10 -2.11 14.47
N VAL A 126 4.31 -1.81 14.88
CA VAL A 126 4.61 -0.70 15.76
C VAL A 126 5.73 0.13 15.17
N ASP A 127 5.41 1.36 14.78
CA ASP A 127 6.41 2.33 14.38
C ASP A 127 7.29 2.67 15.58
N HIS A 128 8.59 2.44 15.43
CA HIS A 128 9.55 2.61 16.51
C HIS A 128 10.89 3.08 15.97
N HIS A 129 11.37 4.19 16.51
CA HIS A 129 12.64 4.80 16.15
C HIS A 129 13.61 4.77 17.33
N GLU A 130 14.86 4.44 17.01
CA GLU A 130 15.96 4.56 17.96
C GLU A 130 16.53 5.98 17.94
N PRO A 131 17.04 6.48 19.09
CA PRO A 131 17.72 7.76 19.10
C PRO A 131 18.87 7.81 18.10
N GLY A 132 18.80 8.74 17.16
CA GLY A 132 19.78 8.89 16.06
C GLY A 132 19.35 8.33 14.72
N ASP A 133 18.17 7.74 14.60
CA ASP A 133 17.61 7.36 13.31
C ASP A 133 17.49 8.57 12.39
N PRO A 134 17.88 8.46 11.11
CA PRO A 134 17.84 9.58 10.16
C PRO A 134 16.43 10.15 9.98
N GLU A 135 15.39 9.33 10.12
CA GLU A 135 14.00 9.75 9.98
C GLU A 135 13.56 10.72 11.07
N LEU A 136 14.14 10.63 12.27
CA LEU A 136 13.91 11.63 13.34
C LEU A 136 14.39 13.03 12.97
N LEU A 137 15.26 13.19 11.97
CA LEU A 137 15.65 14.50 11.45
C LEU A 137 14.53 15.14 10.62
N ALA A 138 13.77 14.32 9.90
CA ALA A 138 12.64 14.77 9.10
C ALA A 138 11.36 14.86 9.95
N TRP A 139 11.20 13.92 10.88
CA TRP A 139 10.00 13.76 11.73
C TRP A 139 10.42 13.67 13.22
N PRO A 140 10.89 14.75 13.83
CA PRO A 140 11.37 14.75 15.22
C PRO A 140 10.26 14.51 16.24
N ALA A 141 9.01 14.47 15.79
CA ALA A 141 7.84 14.18 16.62
C ALA A 141 7.63 12.67 16.89
N HIS A 142 8.27 11.79 16.09
CA HIS A 142 8.25 10.36 16.38
C HIS A 142 8.88 10.08 17.73
N ASN A 143 8.25 9.24 18.50
CA ASN A 143 8.76 8.92 19.81
C ASN A 143 9.64 7.68 19.79
N THR A 144 10.47 7.57 20.83
CA THR A 144 11.41 6.46 21.04
C THR A 144 11.00 5.63 22.27
N ARG A 145 9.69 5.56 22.58
CA ARG A 145 9.19 4.70 23.66
C ARG A 145 9.41 3.23 23.31
N ALA A 146 9.50 2.39 24.32
CA ALA A 146 9.48 0.95 24.07
C ALA A 146 8.18 0.57 23.33
N PRO A 147 8.25 -0.30 22.31
CA PRO A 147 7.13 -0.57 21.41
C PRO A 147 5.82 -0.96 22.12
N LEU A 148 5.90 -1.78 23.16
CA LEU A 148 4.71 -2.20 23.93
C LEU A 148 4.12 -1.06 24.77
N ASP A 149 4.95 -0.12 25.23
CA ASP A 149 4.49 1.04 26.00
C ASP A 149 3.81 2.09 25.13
N ASP A 150 4.05 2.05 23.84
CA ASP A 150 3.45 2.98 22.89
C ASP A 150 2.11 2.49 22.33
N LEU A 151 1.80 1.22 22.42
CA LEU A 151 0.48 0.71 22.02
C LEU A 151 -0.62 1.43 22.79
N TRP A 152 -1.72 1.70 22.11
CA TRP A 152 -2.91 2.25 22.73
C TRP A 152 -3.47 1.25 23.77
N PRO A 153 -4.00 1.69 24.94
CA PRO A 153 -4.29 0.80 26.07
C PRO A 153 -5.23 -0.37 25.81
N GLU A 154 -6.09 -0.26 24.80
CA GLU A 154 -7.00 -1.34 24.38
C GLU A 154 -6.33 -2.44 23.57
N PHE A 155 -5.10 -2.21 23.10
CA PHE A 155 -4.34 -3.15 22.25
C PHE A 155 -3.18 -3.76 23.03
N VAL A 156 -3.50 -4.61 23.99
CA VAL A 156 -2.49 -5.36 24.76
C VAL A 156 -2.29 -6.72 24.09
N PRO A 157 -1.10 -7.00 23.52
CA PRO A 157 -0.83 -8.29 22.88
C PRO A 157 -0.92 -9.45 23.87
N GLU A 158 -1.58 -10.53 23.46
CA GLU A 158 -1.54 -11.80 24.19
C GLU A 158 -0.22 -12.54 23.91
N ALA A 159 0.12 -13.55 24.72
CA ALA A 159 1.35 -14.32 24.58
C ALA A 159 1.52 -15.01 23.21
N ARG A 160 0.41 -15.28 22.52
CA ARG A 160 0.38 -15.87 21.16
C ARG A 160 0.57 -14.85 20.05
N ASP A 161 0.33 -13.58 20.31
CA ASP A 161 0.41 -12.52 19.32
C ASP A 161 1.87 -12.21 18.98
N LYS A 162 2.06 -11.57 17.85
CA LYS A 162 3.37 -11.08 17.41
C LYS A 162 3.40 -9.58 17.44
N VAL A 163 4.54 -9.04 17.83
CA VAL A 163 4.83 -7.62 17.70
C VAL A 163 6.03 -7.48 16.78
N VAL A 164 5.85 -6.71 15.72
CA VAL A 164 6.89 -6.42 14.74
C VAL A 164 7.09 -4.92 14.70
N THR A 165 8.29 -4.47 15.02
CA THR A 165 8.65 -3.06 14.91
C THR A 165 9.08 -2.73 13.48
N HIS A 166 8.71 -1.56 13.02
CA HIS A 166 9.20 -0.99 11.78
C HIS A 166 9.60 0.47 12.02
N ARG A 167 10.41 1.01 11.12
CA ARG A 167 10.88 2.40 11.14
C ARG A 167 10.70 3.08 9.79
N SER A 168 9.87 2.50 8.93
CA SER A 168 9.55 3.02 7.62
C SER A 168 8.08 2.80 7.33
N TYR A 169 7.57 3.31 6.21
CA TYR A 169 6.14 3.30 5.87
C TYR A 169 5.55 1.90 5.75
N SER A 170 6.32 0.92 5.25
CA SER A 170 5.87 -0.46 5.13
C SER A 170 6.34 -1.32 6.30
N GLY A 171 5.42 -2.03 6.92
CA GLY A 171 5.72 -3.04 7.94
C GLY A 171 6.58 -4.20 7.41
N PHE A 172 6.78 -4.33 6.10
CA PHE A 172 7.66 -5.34 5.51
C PHE A 172 9.09 -4.84 5.27
N PHE A 173 9.31 -3.52 5.25
CA PHE A 173 10.60 -2.97 4.88
C PHE A 173 11.62 -3.15 6.02
N GLU A 174 12.65 -3.96 5.76
CA GLU A 174 13.74 -4.28 6.72
C GLU A 174 13.23 -4.83 8.08
N THR A 175 12.13 -5.62 8.06
CA THR A 175 11.54 -6.23 9.25
C THR A 175 11.45 -7.75 9.14
N SER A 176 11.08 -8.40 10.24
CA SER A 176 10.80 -9.84 10.28
C SER A 176 9.37 -10.21 9.86
N LEU A 177 8.53 -9.26 9.42
CA LEU A 177 7.10 -9.49 9.18
C LEU A 177 6.86 -10.62 8.18
N HIS A 178 7.56 -10.62 7.04
CA HIS A 178 7.38 -11.65 6.02
C HIS A 178 7.70 -13.06 6.55
N ASP A 179 8.82 -13.22 7.22
CA ASP A 179 9.24 -14.50 7.77
C ASP A 179 8.31 -14.97 8.89
N THR A 180 7.83 -14.03 9.72
CA THR A 180 6.82 -14.30 10.76
C THR A 180 5.52 -14.84 10.14
N LEU A 181 4.99 -14.18 9.10
CA LEU A 181 3.76 -14.60 8.43
C LEU A 181 3.93 -15.94 7.70
N ARG A 182 5.08 -16.18 7.11
CA ARG A 182 5.40 -17.47 6.48
C ARG A 182 5.50 -18.60 7.50
N ALA A 183 6.14 -18.37 8.65
CA ALA A 183 6.21 -19.33 9.73
C ALA A 183 4.83 -19.70 10.31
N LEU A 184 3.87 -18.78 10.21
CA LEU A 184 2.47 -18.96 10.61
C LEU A 184 1.61 -19.54 9.48
N ASP A 185 2.19 -19.87 8.31
CA ASP A 185 1.50 -20.40 7.12
C ASP A 185 0.34 -19.50 6.63
N VAL A 186 0.50 -18.17 6.73
CA VAL A 186 -0.50 -17.16 6.37
C VAL A 186 -0.45 -16.88 4.87
N ASN A 187 -1.61 -16.72 4.24
CA ASN A 187 -1.74 -16.31 2.83
C ASN A 187 -2.72 -15.13 2.61
N THR A 188 -3.39 -14.70 3.67
CA THR A 188 -4.36 -13.61 3.63
C THR A 188 -4.08 -12.66 4.79
N LEU A 189 -4.05 -11.36 4.53
CA LEU A 189 -3.84 -10.33 5.54
C LEU A 189 -5.07 -9.45 5.65
N VAL A 190 -5.61 -9.33 6.84
CA VAL A 190 -6.62 -8.32 7.19
C VAL A 190 -5.88 -7.15 7.80
N VAL A 191 -5.75 -6.05 7.06
CA VAL A 191 -4.94 -4.89 7.47
C VAL A 191 -5.85 -3.82 8.07
N THR A 192 -5.60 -3.46 9.32
CA THR A 192 -6.39 -2.49 10.09
C THR A 192 -5.47 -1.45 10.73
N GLY A 193 -6.01 -0.31 11.13
CA GLY A 193 -5.28 0.71 11.89
C GLY A 193 -5.07 2.03 11.15
N CYS A 194 -3.97 2.69 11.43
CA CYS A 194 -3.60 4.01 10.90
C CYS A 194 -2.10 4.11 10.58
N ILE A 195 -1.63 5.06 9.79
CA ILE A 195 -2.38 6.04 8.99
C ILE A 195 -2.69 5.40 7.63
N THR A 196 -3.96 5.44 7.22
CA THR A 196 -4.44 4.70 6.04
C THR A 196 -3.63 4.99 4.78
N GLU A 197 -3.38 6.27 4.48
CA GLU A 197 -2.66 6.70 3.26
C GLU A 197 -1.14 6.56 3.34
N ILE A 198 -0.59 6.17 4.48
CA ILE A 198 0.85 5.99 4.69
C ILE A 198 1.13 4.52 5.04
N HIS A 199 1.05 4.15 6.31
CA HIS A 199 1.51 2.84 6.78
C HIS A 199 0.63 1.68 6.33
N VAL A 200 -0.70 1.86 6.36
CA VAL A 200 -1.63 0.84 5.86
C VAL A 200 -1.46 0.65 4.35
N PHE A 201 -1.41 1.75 3.57
CA PHE A 201 -1.24 1.68 2.13
C PHE A 201 0.08 1.03 1.72
N ALA A 202 1.19 1.48 2.30
CA ALA A 202 2.51 0.94 2.00
C ALA A 202 2.59 -0.56 2.36
N THR A 203 2.12 -0.94 3.54
CA THR A 203 2.11 -2.34 4.00
C THR A 203 1.19 -3.21 3.14
N ALA A 204 -0.01 -2.75 2.81
CA ALA A 204 -0.95 -3.48 1.98
C ALA A 204 -0.43 -3.69 0.56
N THR A 205 0.19 -2.65 -0.03
CA THR A 205 0.79 -2.72 -1.38
C THR A 205 1.96 -3.69 -1.41
N ASP A 206 2.83 -3.65 -0.40
CA ASP A 206 3.98 -4.54 -0.28
C ASP A 206 3.54 -6.00 -0.03
N ALA A 207 2.46 -6.20 0.74
CA ALA A 207 1.82 -7.50 0.92
C ALA A 207 1.31 -8.09 -0.41
N LEU A 208 0.60 -7.29 -1.21
CA LEU A 208 0.13 -7.70 -2.54
C LEU A 208 1.30 -8.13 -3.44
N GLN A 209 2.40 -7.37 -3.46
CA GLN A 209 3.59 -7.68 -4.26
C GLN A 209 4.29 -8.98 -3.80
N ARG A 210 4.09 -9.39 -2.54
CA ARG A 210 4.61 -10.65 -1.96
C ARG A 210 3.67 -11.83 -2.15
N GLY A 211 2.53 -11.63 -2.83
CA GLY A 211 1.55 -12.68 -3.13
C GLY A 211 0.51 -12.94 -2.03
N TYR A 212 0.43 -12.10 -1.00
CA TYR A 212 -0.66 -12.19 -0.03
C TYR A 212 -1.97 -11.69 -0.63
N ARG A 213 -3.08 -12.31 -0.25
CA ARG A 213 -4.40 -11.68 -0.38
C ARG A 213 -4.52 -10.59 0.68
N VAL A 214 -5.10 -9.46 0.33
CA VAL A 214 -5.22 -8.32 1.25
C VAL A 214 -6.67 -7.89 1.35
N GLU A 215 -7.15 -7.82 2.58
CA GLU A 215 -8.46 -7.28 2.97
C GLU A 215 -8.21 -6.03 3.81
N VAL A 216 -8.85 -4.92 3.45
CA VAL A 216 -8.71 -3.64 4.17
C VAL A 216 -10.11 -3.16 4.55
N PRO A 217 -10.63 -3.58 5.74
CA PRO A 217 -11.98 -3.22 6.17
C PRO A 217 -12.06 -1.71 6.45
N ARG A 218 -13.05 -1.05 5.83
CA ARG A 218 -13.20 0.40 5.90
C ARG A 218 -13.48 0.93 7.31
N ASP A 219 -14.24 0.16 8.08
CA ASP A 219 -14.58 0.49 9.47
C ASP A 219 -13.40 0.41 10.45
N CYS A 220 -12.27 -0.10 9.98
CA CYS A 220 -11.04 -0.26 10.76
C CYS A 220 -9.89 0.62 10.21
N GLN A 221 -10.19 1.70 9.50
CA GLN A 221 -9.21 2.57 8.85
C GLN A 221 -9.36 4.01 9.32
N ALA A 222 -8.24 4.65 9.61
CA ALA A 222 -8.19 6.08 9.88
C ALA A 222 -7.01 6.74 9.18
N GLY A 223 -7.33 7.69 8.30
CA GLY A 223 -6.35 8.54 7.63
C GLY A 223 -6.32 9.95 8.22
N SER A 224 -5.36 10.74 7.78
CA SER A 224 -5.22 12.16 8.16
C SER A 224 -6.38 13.01 7.64
N ALA A 225 -6.96 12.60 6.50
CA ALA A 225 -8.12 13.23 5.88
C ALA A 225 -9.02 12.18 5.22
N GLU A 226 -10.34 12.37 5.33
CA GLU A 226 -11.33 11.44 4.77
C GLU A 226 -11.17 11.21 3.26
N LEU A 227 -10.84 12.27 2.51
CA LEU A 227 -10.62 12.16 1.07
C LEU A 227 -9.39 11.32 0.74
N ALA A 228 -8.28 11.51 1.45
CA ALA A 228 -7.05 10.74 1.25
C ALA A 228 -7.29 9.24 1.53
N GLU A 229 -7.93 8.94 2.64
CA GLU A 229 -8.35 7.58 3.01
C GLU A 229 -9.23 6.95 1.92
N HIS A 230 -10.25 7.68 1.45
CA HIS A 230 -11.15 7.17 0.41
C HIS A 230 -10.41 6.82 -0.89
N VAL A 231 -9.51 7.69 -1.35
CA VAL A 231 -8.69 7.46 -2.55
C VAL A 231 -7.82 6.22 -2.40
N VAL A 232 -7.15 6.07 -1.26
CA VAL A 232 -6.30 4.93 -0.98
C VAL A 232 -7.08 3.62 -0.97
N LEU A 233 -8.22 3.58 -0.28
CA LEU A 233 -9.05 2.37 -0.21
C LEU A 233 -9.62 1.98 -1.58
N ALA A 234 -9.98 2.97 -2.42
CA ALA A 234 -10.39 2.73 -3.80
C ALA A 234 -9.24 2.17 -4.64
N THR A 235 -8.02 2.71 -4.46
CA THR A 235 -6.81 2.24 -5.15
C THR A 235 -6.48 0.79 -4.77
N LEU A 236 -6.44 0.47 -3.49
CA LEU A 236 -6.19 -0.90 -3.01
C LEU A 236 -7.23 -1.88 -3.54
N THR A 237 -8.51 -1.48 -3.57
CA THR A 237 -9.60 -2.29 -4.13
C THR A 237 -9.37 -2.57 -5.63
N ALA A 238 -8.88 -1.59 -6.37
CA ALA A 238 -8.57 -1.76 -7.79
C ALA A 238 -7.33 -2.64 -8.04
N MET A 239 -6.36 -2.61 -7.14
CA MET A 239 -5.13 -3.40 -7.25
C MET A 239 -5.34 -4.88 -6.90
N ALA A 240 -6.17 -5.18 -5.91
CA ALA A 240 -6.36 -6.53 -5.39
C ALA A 240 -6.74 -7.59 -6.44
N PRO A 241 -7.63 -7.33 -7.44
CA PRO A 241 -7.98 -8.30 -8.47
C PRO A 241 -6.88 -8.57 -9.48
N THR A 242 -5.87 -7.71 -9.58
CA THR A 242 -4.82 -7.78 -10.62
C THR A 242 -3.59 -8.53 -10.16
N MET A 243 -3.50 -8.84 -8.87
CA MET A 243 -2.34 -9.53 -8.30
C MET A 243 -2.53 -11.04 -8.38
N PRO A 244 -1.56 -11.81 -8.90
CA PRO A 244 -1.65 -13.25 -8.93
C PRO A 244 -1.72 -13.78 -7.49
N LEU A 245 -2.75 -14.55 -7.24
CA LEU A 245 -2.84 -15.32 -6.01
C LEU A 245 -1.86 -16.47 -6.13
N GLY A 246 -0.70 -16.34 -5.49
CA GLY A 246 0.32 -17.41 -5.44
C GLY A 246 -0.17 -18.63 -4.65
#